data_58d793db6fb471b5c4381232e365ea69
#
_entry.id   58d793db6fb471b5c4381232e365ea69
#
_cell.length_a   1.000
_cell.length_b   1.000
_cell.length_c   1.000
_cell.angle_alpha   90.00
_cell.angle_beta   90.00
_cell.angle_gamma   90.00
#
_symmetry.space_group_name_H-M   'P 1'
#
loop_
_entity.id
_entity.type
_entity.pdbx_description
1 polymer ?
#
loop_
_entity_poly.entity_id
_entity_poly.type
_entity_poly.pdbx_seq_one_letter_code
_entity_poly.pdbx_strand_id
1 'polypeptide(L)'
;MGLNITPAFRVVANSQDITDKIMSRFKSLRITDETDNNSDMLELQLADHDPSDPIQLPPAGAELEAFIGYDGEVRRMGLYICDEVEISGYPGSMTLRARAAPFEASKGGKNDLQTQKTRTWKKGTTIGGMVQRMAAEHGLSAAVSGSLASIVLPLTVQSQESDMNLLLRLAKQHDAIAKPGGGHLMFAKRGESTSAGGERIPDVTLTPADGSGYKVSIVSREKTGTTIAYYRDVRVAKRQEVKVGSGEPIVRLRMAYADREAAEAAARAKHQEQARQTRTLSYTLPGRETLMAEATVVMQGFRDGVDGQWLVKRAEHTISHDGYMTSIECEQPNSADAVKAASSAAATESVQVGSEV
;
A
#
# COMPACT_ATOMS: atom_id res chain seq x y z
N MET A 1 20.33 -10.13 29.51
CA MET A 1 18.97 -10.62 29.86
C MET A 1 18.16 -10.54 28.57
N GLY A 2 17.83 -11.67 27.96
CA GLY A 2 16.93 -11.69 26.81
C GLY A 2 15.55 -11.24 27.29
N LEU A 3 15.02 -10.19 26.68
CA LEU A 3 13.62 -9.84 26.81
C LEU A 3 12.83 -11.05 26.26
N ASN A 4 12.11 -11.74 27.14
CA ASN A 4 11.28 -12.88 26.76
C ASN A 4 9.98 -12.30 26.17
N ILE A 5 10.07 -11.80 24.92
CA ILE A 5 8.95 -11.17 24.21
C ILE A 5 8.19 -12.28 23.49
N THR A 6 6.95 -12.53 23.89
CA THR A 6 6.11 -13.58 23.31
C THR A 6 5.24 -13.01 22.19
N PRO A 7 5.36 -13.51 20.94
CA PRO A 7 4.45 -13.12 19.87
C PRO A 7 3.00 -13.37 20.26
N ALA A 8 2.14 -12.41 19.97
CA ALA A 8 0.72 -12.48 20.25
C ALA A 8 -0.11 -12.07 19.03
N PHE A 9 -1.25 -12.72 18.86
CA PHE A 9 -2.22 -12.34 17.85
C PHE A 9 -3.64 -12.50 18.37
N ARG A 10 -4.57 -11.83 17.73
CA ARG A 10 -6.00 -12.00 17.97
C ARG A 10 -6.72 -11.98 16.63
N VAL A 11 -7.65 -12.92 16.45
CA VAL A 11 -8.50 -13.01 15.27
C VAL A 11 -9.97 -12.95 15.72
N VAL A 12 -10.70 -12.01 15.15
CA VAL A 12 -12.14 -11.85 15.39
C VAL A 12 -12.86 -12.17 14.08
N ALA A 13 -13.77 -13.13 14.11
CA ALA A 13 -14.60 -13.52 12.98
C ALA A 13 -16.05 -13.13 13.20
N ASN A 14 -16.65 -12.35 12.30
CA ASN A 14 -18.03 -11.85 12.42
C ASN A 14 -18.33 -11.27 13.81
N SER A 15 -17.44 -10.42 14.32
CA SER A 15 -17.52 -9.80 15.65
C SER A 15 -17.37 -10.75 16.85
N GLN A 16 -16.94 -12.00 16.62
CA GLN A 16 -16.65 -12.96 17.70
C GLN A 16 -15.15 -13.26 17.74
N ASP A 17 -14.55 -13.13 18.91
CA ASP A 17 -13.15 -13.56 19.10
C ASP A 17 -13.08 -15.09 18.99
N ILE A 18 -12.29 -15.55 18.03
CA ILE A 18 -12.07 -16.96 17.74
C ILE A 18 -10.66 -17.42 18.10
N THR A 19 -9.83 -16.55 18.67
CA THR A 19 -8.42 -16.82 18.93
C THR A 19 -8.20 -18.10 19.69
N ASP A 20 -8.87 -18.26 20.84
CA ASP A 20 -8.73 -19.47 21.66
C ASP A 20 -9.25 -20.73 20.95
N LYS A 21 -10.29 -20.59 20.13
CA LYS A 21 -10.87 -21.72 19.39
C LYS A 21 -9.91 -22.27 18.32
N ILE A 22 -9.14 -21.39 17.70
CA ILE A 22 -8.20 -21.77 16.62
C ILE A 22 -6.81 -22.13 17.16
N MET A 23 -6.47 -21.78 18.40
CA MET A 23 -5.11 -21.88 18.93
C MET A 23 -4.55 -23.31 18.83
N SER A 24 -5.32 -24.33 19.14
CA SER A 24 -4.89 -25.75 19.09
C SER A 24 -4.64 -26.24 17.65
N ARG A 25 -5.14 -25.52 16.67
CA ARG A 25 -5.04 -25.85 15.22
C ARG A 25 -4.24 -24.82 14.44
N PHE A 26 -3.77 -23.78 15.11
CA PHE A 26 -3.03 -22.68 14.48
C PHE A 26 -1.71 -23.16 13.85
N LYS A 27 -1.47 -22.77 12.61
CA LYS A 27 -0.19 -22.97 11.91
C LYS A 27 0.50 -21.64 11.63
N SER A 28 -0.19 -20.74 10.95
CA SER A 28 0.35 -19.42 10.65
C SER A 28 -0.75 -18.39 10.38
N LEU A 29 -0.44 -17.13 10.69
CA LEU A 29 -1.18 -15.95 10.29
C LEU A 29 -0.24 -15.06 9.52
N ARG A 30 -0.60 -14.75 8.27
CA ARG A 30 0.16 -13.84 7.41
C ARG A 30 -0.72 -12.65 7.04
N ILE A 31 -0.18 -11.45 7.19
CA ILE A 31 -0.84 -10.21 6.79
C ILE A 31 0.11 -9.48 5.83
N THR A 32 -0.39 -9.14 4.66
CA THR A 32 0.35 -8.43 3.62
C THR A 32 -0.32 -7.09 3.35
N ASP A 33 0.45 -6.00 3.47
CA ASP A 33 0.05 -4.64 3.12
C ASP A 33 0.89 -4.17 1.93
N GLU A 34 0.24 -3.74 0.85
CA GLU A 34 0.89 -3.33 -0.40
C GLU A 34 0.43 -1.95 -0.87
N THR A 35 1.34 -1.23 -1.54
CA THR A 35 1.04 0.10 -2.12
C THR A 35 0.41 0.03 -3.50
N ASP A 36 0.62 -1.08 -4.21
CA ASP A 36 0.13 -1.25 -5.58
C ASP A 36 -1.36 -1.64 -5.62
N ASN A 37 -1.86 -1.94 -6.81
CA ASN A 37 -3.27 -2.22 -7.09
C ASN A 37 -3.83 -3.49 -6.42
N ASN A 38 -3.02 -4.16 -5.61
CA ASN A 38 -3.44 -5.33 -4.85
C ASN A 38 -4.10 -4.88 -3.54
N SER A 39 -5.20 -5.51 -3.19
CA SER A 39 -5.80 -5.34 -1.87
C SER A 39 -4.89 -5.97 -0.82
N ASP A 40 -4.79 -5.34 0.34
CA ASP A 40 -4.14 -5.95 1.49
C ASP A 40 -4.77 -7.32 1.77
N MET A 41 -3.95 -8.28 2.15
CA MET A 41 -4.36 -9.68 2.28
C MET A 41 -4.11 -10.21 3.68
N LEU A 42 -5.02 -11.06 4.15
CA LEU A 42 -4.84 -11.92 5.31
C LEU A 42 -4.91 -13.37 4.86
N GLU A 43 -3.94 -14.17 5.30
CA GLU A 43 -3.94 -15.62 5.15
C GLU A 43 -3.83 -16.27 6.52
N LEU A 44 -4.83 -17.07 6.89
CA LEU A 44 -4.84 -17.85 8.13
C LEU A 44 -4.79 -19.33 7.77
N GLN A 45 -3.75 -20.02 8.24
CA GLN A 45 -3.58 -21.46 8.03
C GLN A 45 -3.82 -22.23 9.33
N LEU A 46 -4.68 -23.23 9.26
CA LEU A 46 -5.07 -24.10 10.37
C LEU A 46 -4.80 -25.57 10.03
N ALA A 47 -4.44 -26.36 11.04
CA ALA A 47 -4.35 -27.82 10.91
C ALA A 47 -5.75 -28.43 11.00
N ASP A 48 -6.14 -29.19 9.99
CA ASP A 48 -7.43 -29.91 9.91
C ASP A 48 -7.16 -31.41 9.82
N HIS A 49 -6.39 -31.93 10.76
CA HIS A 49 -5.84 -33.28 10.75
C HIS A 49 -6.73 -34.29 11.49
N ASP A 50 -7.78 -33.87 12.19
CA ASP A 50 -8.70 -34.76 12.89
C ASP A 50 -9.99 -34.96 12.08
N PRO A 51 -10.15 -36.13 11.43
CA PRO A 51 -11.36 -36.41 10.65
C PRO A 51 -12.63 -36.52 11.49
N SER A 52 -12.51 -36.75 12.79
CA SER A 52 -13.67 -36.87 13.70
C SER A 52 -14.21 -35.51 14.14
N ASP A 53 -13.37 -34.46 14.03
CA ASP A 53 -13.74 -33.08 14.34
C ASP A 53 -13.18 -32.11 13.29
N PRO A 54 -13.71 -32.14 12.05
CA PRO A 54 -13.24 -31.28 10.99
C PRO A 54 -13.60 -29.81 11.27
N ILE A 55 -12.75 -28.89 10.80
CA ILE A 55 -13.02 -27.45 10.91
C ILE A 55 -14.23 -27.09 10.05
N GLN A 56 -15.21 -26.44 10.67
CA GLN A 56 -16.39 -25.97 9.94
C GLN A 56 -15.99 -24.86 8.95
N LEU A 57 -16.52 -24.96 7.73
CA LEU A 57 -16.32 -23.94 6.72
C LEU A 57 -16.92 -22.61 7.15
N PRO A 58 -16.17 -21.51 7.09
CA PRO A 58 -16.74 -20.20 7.31
C PRO A 58 -17.78 -19.88 6.23
N PRO A 59 -18.83 -19.12 6.58
CA PRO A 59 -19.77 -18.66 5.57
C PRO A 59 -19.08 -17.78 4.53
N ALA A 60 -19.58 -17.78 3.30
CA ALA A 60 -19.06 -16.91 2.24
C ALA A 60 -19.16 -15.44 2.67
N GLY A 61 -18.06 -14.71 2.51
CA GLY A 61 -17.98 -13.32 2.91
C GLY A 61 -17.83 -13.11 4.42
N ALA A 62 -17.34 -14.12 5.17
CA ALA A 62 -17.02 -13.97 6.58
C ALA A 62 -16.02 -12.83 6.81
N GLU A 63 -16.32 -11.96 7.75
CA GLU A 63 -15.44 -10.86 8.13
C GLU A 63 -14.39 -11.36 9.13
N LEU A 64 -13.12 -11.08 8.85
CA LEU A 64 -11.98 -11.41 9.69
C LEU A 64 -11.25 -10.13 10.08
N GLU A 65 -11.18 -9.85 11.37
CA GLU A 65 -10.38 -8.76 11.90
C GLU A 65 -9.14 -9.33 12.58
N ALA A 66 -7.97 -8.84 12.23
CA ALA A 66 -6.70 -9.34 12.71
C ALA A 66 -5.94 -8.29 13.52
N PHE A 67 -5.33 -8.77 14.59
CA PHE A 67 -4.47 -8.01 15.47
C PHE A 67 -3.18 -8.81 15.70
N ILE A 68 -2.04 -8.13 15.69
CA ILE A 68 -0.72 -8.72 15.94
C ILE A 68 0.11 -7.83 16.86
N GLY A 69 1.04 -8.43 17.58
CA GLY A 69 1.93 -7.74 18.51
C GLY A 69 2.70 -8.70 19.40
N TYR A 70 2.95 -8.29 20.63
CA TYR A 70 3.71 -9.04 21.62
C TYR A 70 3.06 -8.93 23.01
N ASP A 71 3.26 -9.96 23.84
CA ASP A 71 2.90 -10.00 25.27
C ASP A 71 1.45 -9.58 25.57
N GLY A 72 0.53 -9.88 24.62
CA GLY A 72 -0.88 -9.52 24.74
C GLY A 72 -1.21 -8.09 24.30
N GLU A 73 -0.24 -7.23 24.06
CA GLU A 73 -0.42 -5.93 23.42
C GLU A 73 -0.44 -6.12 21.90
N VAL A 74 -1.63 -6.13 21.33
CA VAL A 74 -1.83 -6.38 19.90
C VAL A 74 -2.42 -5.16 19.21
N ARG A 75 -1.84 -4.80 18.08
CA ARG A 75 -2.31 -3.72 17.22
C ARG A 75 -3.26 -4.27 16.16
N ARG A 76 -4.35 -3.56 15.91
CA ARG A 76 -5.26 -3.84 14.81
C ARG A 76 -4.56 -3.65 13.47
N MET A 77 -4.57 -4.69 12.63
CA MET A 77 -3.96 -4.65 11.29
C MET A 77 -4.98 -4.36 10.18
N GLY A 78 -6.23 -4.74 10.39
CA GLY A 78 -7.29 -4.46 9.42
C GLY A 78 -8.51 -5.36 9.58
N LEU A 79 -9.49 -5.09 8.73
CA LEU A 79 -10.68 -5.90 8.52
C LEU A 79 -10.62 -6.49 7.11
N TYR A 80 -10.83 -7.77 7.00
CA TYR A 80 -10.72 -8.54 5.77
C TYR A 80 -11.99 -9.35 5.54
N ILE A 81 -12.33 -9.58 4.28
CA ILE A 81 -13.45 -10.44 3.87
C ILE A 81 -12.88 -11.71 3.29
N CYS A 82 -13.24 -12.85 3.86
CA CYS A 82 -12.85 -14.16 3.38
C CYS A 82 -13.52 -14.44 2.03
N ASP A 83 -12.71 -14.53 0.98
CA ASP A 83 -13.16 -14.79 -0.39
C ASP A 83 -12.71 -16.16 -0.92
N GLU A 84 -11.75 -16.80 -0.25
CA GLU A 84 -11.24 -18.11 -0.64
C GLU A 84 -10.99 -19.00 0.59
N VAL A 85 -11.45 -20.22 0.52
CA VAL A 85 -11.17 -21.28 1.49
C VAL A 85 -10.58 -22.46 0.74
N GLU A 86 -9.35 -22.81 1.05
CA GLU A 86 -8.65 -23.97 0.51
C GLU A 86 -8.56 -25.07 1.57
N ILE A 87 -8.99 -26.26 1.22
CA ILE A 87 -8.83 -27.44 2.06
C ILE A 87 -7.90 -28.40 1.37
N SER A 88 -6.88 -28.86 2.07
CA SER A 88 -5.94 -29.85 1.56
C SER A 88 -5.78 -31.02 2.53
N GLY A 89 -5.48 -32.19 2.01
CA GLY A 89 -5.15 -33.41 2.76
C GLY A 89 -3.96 -34.07 2.07
N TYR A 90 -3.23 -35.02 2.60
CA TYR A 90 -2.89 -35.38 3.96
C TYR A 90 -1.46 -34.96 4.28
N PRO A 91 -1.12 -34.37 5.46
CA PRO A 91 -2.01 -34.10 6.58
C PRO A 91 -3.00 -32.96 6.28
N GLY A 92 -4.20 -33.03 6.86
CA GLY A 92 -5.27 -32.08 6.60
C GLY A 92 -4.90 -30.66 7.02
N SER A 93 -5.23 -29.68 6.19
CA SER A 93 -5.10 -28.28 6.52
C SER A 93 -6.19 -27.43 5.84
N MET A 94 -6.57 -26.35 6.49
CA MET A 94 -7.46 -25.34 5.95
C MET A 94 -6.71 -24.01 5.87
N THR A 95 -6.76 -23.37 4.72
CA THR A 95 -6.22 -22.03 4.50
C THR A 95 -7.36 -21.09 4.14
N LEU A 96 -7.52 -20.04 4.94
CA LEU A 96 -8.46 -18.95 4.70
C LEU A 96 -7.69 -17.79 4.09
N ARG A 97 -8.10 -17.33 2.90
CA ARG A 97 -7.60 -16.10 2.29
C ARG A 97 -8.68 -15.06 2.29
N ALA A 98 -8.33 -13.88 2.80
CA ALA A 98 -9.25 -12.77 2.94
C ALA A 98 -8.59 -11.49 2.43
N ARG A 99 -9.35 -10.62 1.78
CA ARG A 99 -8.88 -9.34 1.25
C ARG A 99 -9.43 -8.19 2.07
N ALA A 100 -8.67 -7.09 2.15
CA ALA A 100 -9.06 -5.93 2.91
C ALA A 100 -10.48 -5.47 2.56
N ALA A 101 -11.29 -5.31 3.61
CA ALA A 101 -12.65 -4.81 3.48
C ALA A 101 -12.65 -3.28 3.39
N PRO A 102 -13.41 -2.70 2.47
CA PRO A 102 -13.53 -1.26 2.38
C PRO A 102 -14.32 -0.64 3.54
N PHE A 103 -15.13 -1.45 4.25
CA PHE A 103 -16.08 -0.95 5.25
C PHE A 103 -16.28 -1.95 6.40
N GLU A 104 -16.33 -1.45 7.65
CA GLU A 104 -16.48 -2.25 8.88
C GLU A 104 -17.84 -2.96 9.03
N ALA A 105 -18.79 -2.68 8.16
CA ALA A 105 -20.15 -3.23 8.20
C ALA A 105 -20.64 -3.72 6.83
N SER A 106 -19.75 -4.26 6.02
CA SER A 106 -20.18 -4.81 4.72
C SER A 106 -20.96 -6.10 4.92
N LYS A 107 -22.26 -5.98 5.18
CA LYS A 107 -23.16 -7.14 5.24
C LYS A 107 -23.07 -7.95 3.93
N GLY A 108 -22.28 -9.02 3.97
CA GLY A 108 -22.16 -9.99 2.89
C GLY A 108 -21.10 -9.72 1.82
N GLY A 109 -20.06 -8.95 2.10
CA GLY A 109 -18.86 -8.85 1.23
C GLY A 109 -19.08 -8.24 -0.16
N LYS A 110 -20.24 -7.68 -0.44
CA LYS A 110 -20.54 -7.05 -1.74
C LYS A 110 -19.99 -5.63 -1.76
N ASN A 111 -18.80 -5.51 -2.27
CA ASN A 111 -18.20 -4.22 -2.53
C ASN A 111 -18.69 -3.66 -3.87
N ASP A 112 -19.60 -2.69 -3.82
CA ASP A 112 -20.16 -2.03 -5.00
C ASP A 112 -19.10 -1.19 -5.77
N LEU A 113 -17.94 -0.93 -5.18
CA LEU A 113 -16.80 -0.25 -5.83
C LEU A 113 -16.30 -0.98 -7.09
N GLN A 114 -16.54 -2.29 -7.20
CA GLN A 114 -16.17 -3.11 -8.36
C GLN A 114 -17.27 -3.16 -9.43
N THR A 115 -18.47 -2.69 -9.13
CA THR A 115 -19.57 -2.67 -10.10
C THR A 115 -19.28 -1.66 -11.22
N GLN A 116 -19.38 -2.13 -12.46
CA GLN A 116 -19.17 -1.29 -13.63
C GLN A 116 -20.29 -0.26 -13.77
N LYS A 117 -19.90 0.99 -14.03
CA LYS A 117 -20.80 2.14 -14.23
C LYS A 117 -20.49 2.81 -15.56
N THR A 118 -21.49 3.48 -16.12
CA THR A 118 -21.31 4.36 -17.27
C THR A 118 -21.77 5.75 -16.87
N ARG A 119 -20.85 6.68 -16.71
CA ARG A 119 -21.12 8.08 -16.37
C ARG A 119 -20.03 9.01 -16.86
N THR A 120 -20.32 10.29 -16.92
CA THR A 120 -19.39 11.33 -17.34
C THR A 120 -19.16 12.31 -16.21
N TRP A 121 -17.90 12.55 -15.90
CA TRP A 121 -17.45 13.56 -14.97
C TRP A 121 -17.18 14.84 -15.74
N LYS A 122 -17.87 15.92 -15.39
CA LYS A 122 -17.76 17.20 -16.10
C LYS A 122 -16.34 17.77 -16.02
N LYS A 123 -15.92 18.45 -17.07
CA LYS A 123 -14.70 19.26 -17.03
C LYS A 123 -14.77 20.23 -15.85
N GLY A 124 -13.70 20.34 -15.09
CA GLY A 124 -13.65 21.18 -13.89
C GLY A 124 -13.92 20.41 -12.59
N THR A 125 -14.31 19.14 -12.65
CA THR A 125 -14.35 18.28 -11.45
C THR A 125 -12.95 18.12 -10.91
N THR A 126 -12.74 18.33 -9.60
CA THR A 126 -11.45 18.07 -8.96
C THR A 126 -11.31 16.61 -8.54
N ILE A 127 -10.07 16.12 -8.41
CA ILE A 127 -9.83 14.76 -7.88
C ILE A 127 -10.48 14.61 -6.51
N GLY A 128 -10.29 15.57 -5.60
CA GLY A 128 -10.91 15.54 -4.27
C GLY A 128 -12.43 15.44 -4.33
N GLY A 129 -13.08 16.26 -5.18
CA GLY A 129 -14.53 16.23 -5.36
C GLY A 129 -15.04 14.91 -5.96
N MET A 130 -14.26 14.31 -6.89
CA MET A 130 -14.58 12.99 -7.46
C MET A 130 -14.51 11.90 -6.40
N VAL A 131 -13.39 11.81 -5.66
CA VAL A 131 -13.20 10.80 -4.61
C VAL A 131 -14.24 10.96 -3.50
N GLN A 132 -14.53 12.20 -3.09
CA GLN A 132 -15.53 12.48 -2.06
C GLN A 132 -16.94 12.00 -2.48
N ARG A 133 -17.32 12.24 -3.74
CA ARG A 133 -18.60 11.76 -4.26
C ARG A 133 -18.66 10.24 -4.33
N MET A 134 -17.58 9.59 -4.84
CA MET A 134 -17.50 8.13 -4.89
C MET A 134 -17.55 7.53 -3.48
N ALA A 135 -16.79 8.08 -2.54
CA ALA A 135 -16.80 7.62 -1.15
C ALA A 135 -18.20 7.70 -0.55
N ALA A 136 -18.90 8.83 -0.72
CA ALA A 136 -20.26 9.01 -0.24
C ALA A 136 -21.26 8.00 -0.87
N GLU A 137 -21.13 7.69 -2.17
CA GLU A 137 -21.98 6.71 -2.86
C GLU A 137 -21.81 5.29 -2.27
N HIS A 138 -20.66 5.00 -1.66
CA HIS A 138 -20.33 3.69 -1.07
C HIS A 138 -20.34 3.70 0.48
N GLY A 139 -20.81 4.78 1.10
CA GLY A 139 -20.85 4.90 2.56
C GLY A 139 -19.47 5.03 3.21
N LEU A 140 -18.44 5.45 2.47
CA LEU A 140 -17.09 5.66 2.92
C LEU A 140 -16.79 7.14 3.16
N SER A 141 -15.78 7.42 3.96
CA SER A 141 -15.17 8.76 4.06
C SER A 141 -14.05 8.91 3.03
N ALA A 142 -13.90 10.09 2.44
CA ALA A 142 -12.81 10.36 1.51
C ALA A 142 -11.55 10.79 2.25
N ALA A 143 -10.39 10.16 1.93
CA ALA A 143 -9.07 10.56 2.40
C ALA A 143 -8.19 10.89 1.18
N VAL A 144 -8.02 12.17 0.88
CA VAL A 144 -7.32 12.63 -0.32
C VAL A 144 -6.16 13.54 0.08
N SER A 145 -4.95 13.24 -0.42
CA SER A 145 -3.79 14.11 -0.22
C SER A 145 -4.05 15.52 -0.70
N GLY A 146 -3.67 16.52 0.10
CA GLY A 146 -3.89 17.93 -0.22
C GLY A 146 -3.25 18.35 -1.55
N SER A 147 -2.10 17.79 -1.90
CA SER A 147 -1.40 18.00 -3.18
C SER A 147 -2.20 17.52 -4.39
N LEU A 148 -3.10 16.56 -4.23
CA LEU A 148 -3.91 15.96 -5.30
C LEU A 148 -5.35 16.47 -5.31
N ALA A 149 -5.89 16.84 -4.15
CA ALA A 149 -7.30 17.17 -4.00
C ALA A 149 -7.78 18.30 -4.92
N SER A 150 -6.93 19.31 -5.15
CA SER A 150 -7.24 20.50 -5.96
C SER A 150 -7.01 20.32 -7.47
N ILE A 151 -6.43 19.20 -7.90
CA ILE A 151 -6.17 18.95 -9.32
C ILE A 151 -7.49 18.88 -10.08
N VAL A 152 -7.61 19.72 -11.11
CA VAL A 152 -8.79 19.81 -11.96
C VAL A 152 -8.70 18.79 -13.09
N LEU A 153 -9.72 17.96 -13.21
CA LEU A 153 -9.78 16.95 -14.26
C LEU A 153 -10.39 17.49 -15.55
N PRO A 154 -9.90 17.05 -16.72
CA PRO A 154 -10.60 17.23 -17.98
C PRO A 154 -11.94 16.49 -17.95
N LEU A 155 -12.73 16.62 -19.04
CA LEU A 155 -13.90 15.76 -19.23
C LEU A 155 -13.46 14.30 -19.13
N THR A 156 -13.91 13.60 -18.08
CA THR A 156 -13.50 12.21 -17.80
C THR A 156 -14.70 11.30 -17.99
N VAL A 157 -14.57 10.34 -18.90
CA VAL A 157 -15.61 9.35 -19.17
C VAL A 157 -15.27 8.06 -18.43
N GLN A 158 -16.20 7.57 -17.66
CA GLN A 158 -16.24 6.25 -17.06
C GLN A 158 -17.22 5.43 -17.88
N SER A 159 -16.72 4.54 -18.73
CA SER A 159 -17.55 3.73 -19.65
C SER A 159 -17.34 2.26 -19.35
N GLN A 160 -18.36 1.59 -18.81
CA GLN A 160 -18.30 0.20 -18.38
C GLN A 160 -17.06 -0.05 -17.47
N GLU A 161 -16.73 0.94 -16.67
CA GLU A 161 -15.58 0.98 -15.77
C GLU A 161 -16.07 1.08 -14.33
N SER A 162 -15.52 0.29 -13.41
CA SER A 162 -15.84 0.40 -11.99
C SER A 162 -15.23 1.67 -11.38
N ASP A 163 -15.79 2.12 -10.26
CA ASP A 163 -15.26 3.28 -9.55
C ASP A 163 -13.80 3.04 -9.13
N MET A 164 -13.50 1.83 -8.66
CA MET A 164 -12.14 1.46 -8.29
C MET A 164 -11.19 1.50 -9.48
N ASN A 165 -11.57 0.96 -10.64
CA ASN A 165 -10.73 1.00 -11.84
C ASN A 165 -10.47 2.43 -12.33
N LEU A 166 -11.48 3.30 -12.28
CA LEU A 166 -11.30 4.72 -12.60
C LEU A 166 -10.30 5.38 -11.66
N LEU A 167 -10.43 5.15 -10.35
CA LEU A 167 -9.49 5.70 -9.36
C LEU A 167 -8.07 5.18 -9.55
N LEU A 168 -7.89 3.88 -9.82
CA LEU A 168 -6.58 3.29 -10.11
C LEU A 168 -5.95 3.86 -11.38
N ARG A 169 -6.76 4.11 -12.41
CA ARG A 169 -6.30 4.76 -13.64
C ARG A 169 -5.82 6.19 -13.40
N LEU A 170 -6.56 6.95 -12.59
CA LEU A 170 -6.16 8.31 -12.20
C LEU A 170 -4.95 8.28 -11.26
N ALA A 171 -4.90 7.36 -10.31
CA ALA A 171 -3.76 7.18 -9.42
C ALA A 171 -2.47 6.94 -10.20
N LYS A 172 -2.51 6.05 -11.19
CA LYS A 172 -1.37 5.80 -12.09
C LYS A 172 -0.94 7.04 -12.88
N GLN A 173 -1.90 7.90 -13.26
CA GLN A 173 -1.63 9.14 -14.00
C GLN A 173 -0.96 10.21 -13.12
N HIS A 174 -1.21 10.20 -11.82
CA HIS A 174 -0.75 11.22 -10.88
C HIS A 174 0.30 10.73 -9.88
N ASP A 175 0.87 9.54 -10.08
CA ASP A 175 1.79 8.89 -9.13
C ASP A 175 1.19 8.84 -7.72
N ALA A 176 -0.01 8.29 -7.66
CA ALA A 176 -0.82 8.20 -6.45
C ALA A 176 -1.20 6.75 -6.18
N ILE A 177 -1.76 6.52 -5.00
CA ILE A 177 -2.32 5.26 -4.54
C ILE A 177 -3.81 5.48 -4.34
N ALA A 178 -4.62 4.55 -4.82
CA ALA A 178 -6.04 4.52 -4.58
C ALA A 178 -6.41 3.18 -3.97
N LYS A 179 -6.87 3.17 -2.73
CA LYS A 179 -7.37 1.95 -2.07
C LYS A 179 -8.46 2.26 -1.06
N PRO A 180 -9.44 1.37 -0.89
CA PRO A 180 -10.36 1.42 0.23
C PRO A 180 -9.70 0.78 1.45
N GLY A 181 -9.96 1.30 2.66
CA GLY A 181 -9.47 0.72 3.89
C GLY A 181 -9.93 1.50 5.12
N GLY A 182 -10.23 0.80 6.22
CA GLY A 182 -10.59 1.43 7.49
C GLY A 182 -11.79 2.38 7.43
N GLY A 183 -12.78 2.11 6.59
CA GLY A 183 -13.93 3.01 6.38
C GLY A 183 -13.67 4.21 5.49
N HIS A 184 -12.48 4.29 4.87
CA HIS A 184 -12.08 5.38 3.99
C HIS A 184 -11.87 4.90 2.55
N LEU A 185 -12.11 5.80 1.60
CA LEU A 185 -11.63 5.69 0.23
C LEU A 185 -10.42 6.62 0.09
N MET A 186 -9.23 6.04 0.09
CA MET A 186 -7.99 6.77 0.05
C MET A 186 -7.56 7.09 -1.38
N PHE A 187 -7.08 8.32 -1.60
CA PHE A 187 -6.36 8.73 -2.80
C PHE A 187 -5.17 9.60 -2.40
N ALA A 188 -4.02 8.96 -2.18
CA ALA A 188 -2.85 9.59 -1.61
C ALA A 188 -1.71 9.67 -2.61
N LYS A 189 -0.90 10.72 -2.53
CA LYS A 189 0.34 10.85 -3.28
C LYS A 189 1.34 9.82 -2.77
N ARG A 190 1.97 9.07 -3.68
CA ARG A 190 2.99 8.10 -3.32
C ARG A 190 4.19 8.80 -2.68
N GLY A 191 4.65 8.27 -1.54
CA GLY A 191 5.77 8.81 -0.77
C GLY A 191 5.40 9.94 0.21
N GLU A 192 4.12 10.34 0.33
CA GLU A 192 3.69 11.27 1.38
C GLU A 192 3.55 10.58 2.75
N SER A 193 3.73 9.26 2.83
CA SER A 193 3.66 8.47 4.08
C SER A 193 2.42 8.78 4.91
N THR A 194 1.25 8.70 4.29
CA THR A 194 -0.04 8.91 4.94
C THR A 194 -0.85 7.63 5.03
N SER A 195 -1.45 7.38 6.20
CA SER A 195 -2.35 6.26 6.44
C SER A 195 -3.69 6.44 5.70
N ALA A 196 -4.51 5.39 5.66
CA ALA A 196 -5.87 5.46 5.12
C ALA A 196 -6.75 6.51 5.83
N GLY A 197 -6.48 6.83 7.10
CA GLY A 197 -7.14 7.89 7.85
C GLY A 197 -6.60 9.30 7.56
N GLY A 198 -5.57 9.44 6.71
CA GLY A 198 -4.95 10.73 6.40
C GLY A 198 -3.89 11.18 7.42
N GLU A 199 -3.54 10.35 8.41
CA GLU A 199 -2.50 10.65 9.39
C GLU A 199 -1.12 10.29 8.82
N ARG A 200 -0.10 11.06 9.19
CA ARG A 200 1.27 10.76 8.80
C ARG A 200 1.74 9.47 9.47
N ILE A 201 2.29 8.55 8.67
CA ILE A 201 2.95 7.34 9.16
C ILE A 201 4.34 7.76 9.69
N PRO A 202 4.70 7.45 10.94
CA PRO A 202 6.02 7.78 11.49
C PRO A 202 7.15 7.08 10.73
N ASP A 203 8.26 7.77 10.57
CA ASP A 203 9.47 7.18 10.00
C ASP A 203 10.05 6.13 10.96
N VAL A 204 10.53 5.01 10.41
CA VAL A 204 11.11 3.91 11.20
C VAL A 204 12.60 3.80 10.89
N THR A 205 13.45 4.00 11.90
CA THR A 205 14.89 3.76 11.75
C THR A 205 15.20 2.28 11.96
N LEU A 206 15.99 1.70 11.05
CA LEU A 206 16.46 0.32 11.09
C LEU A 206 17.98 0.28 10.99
N THR A 207 18.58 -0.56 11.81
CA THR A 207 20.03 -0.81 11.90
C THR A 207 20.34 -2.27 11.58
N PRO A 208 21.62 -2.65 11.34
CA PRO A 208 22.00 -4.04 11.13
C PRO A 208 21.64 -4.99 12.30
N ALA A 209 21.49 -4.44 13.50
CA ALA A 209 21.12 -5.21 14.69
C ALA A 209 19.62 -5.54 14.77
N ASP A 210 18.77 -4.83 14.02
CA ASP A 210 17.32 -5.02 14.06
C ASP A 210 16.84 -6.24 13.27
N GLY A 211 17.64 -6.79 12.36
CA GLY A 211 17.16 -7.86 11.50
C GLY A 211 18.22 -8.92 11.15
N SER A 212 17.77 -9.97 10.49
CA SER A 212 18.60 -11.14 10.17
C SER A 212 19.27 -11.09 8.79
N GLY A 213 18.84 -10.21 7.90
CA GLY A 213 19.44 -10.09 6.58
C GLY A 213 18.74 -9.09 5.67
N TYR A 214 19.54 -8.42 4.86
CA TYR A 214 19.03 -7.49 3.85
C TYR A 214 19.58 -7.83 2.47
N LYS A 215 18.85 -7.43 1.45
CA LYS A 215 19.27 -7.50 0.05
C LYS A 215 18.94 -6.20 -0.64
N VAL A 216 19.95 -5.55 -1.21
CA VAL A 216 19.77 -4.37 -2.06
C VAL A 216 20.11 -4.74 -3.49
N SER A 217 19.22 -4.42 -4.41
CA SER A 217 19.43 -4.55 -5.84
C SER A 217 19.52 -3.15 -6.45
N ILE A 218 20.61 -2.91 -7.19
CA ILE A 218 20.85 -1.65 -7.90
C ILE A 218 20.94 -2.00 -9.39
N VAL A 219 19.95 -1.54 -10.17
CA VAL A 219 19.87 -1.80 -11.60
C VAL A 219 20.47 -0.63 -12.38
N SER A 220 21.67 -0.80 -12.85
CA SER A 220 22.41 0.27 -13.58
C SER A 220 21.95 0.46 -15.02
N ARG A 221 21.31 -0.54 -15.64
CA ARG A 221 20.94 -0.53 -17.07
C ARG A 221 19.67 0.24 -17.38
N GLU A 222 18.79 0.43 -16.38
CA GLU A 222 17.53 1.14 -16.56
C GLU A 222 17.59 2.53 -15.93
N LYS A 223 18.62 3.29 -16.28
CA LYS A 223 18.60 4.71 -15.92
C LYS A 223 17.36 5.33 -16.54
N THR A 224 16.60 6.04 -15.74
CA THR A 224 15.43 6.79 -16.16
C THR A 224 15.87 7.83 -17.17
N GLY A 225 15.67 7.52 -18.45
CA GLY A 225 15.98 8.44 -19.52
C GLY A 225 14.83 9.43 -19.77
N THR A 226 14.32 9.46 -20.99
CA THR A 226 13.21 10.35 -21.37
C THR A 226 11.89 9.60 -21.40
N THR A 227 10.88 10.11 -20.68
CA THR A 227 9.50 9.64 -20.80
C THR A 227 8.71 10.60 -21.67
N ILE A 228 8.04 10.07 -22.71
CA ILE A 228 7.26 10.83 -23.68
C ILE A 228 5.79 10.45 -23.54
N ALA A 229 4.94 11.43 -23.27
CA ALA A 229 3.49 11.30 -23.34
C ALA A 229 2.93 12.14 -24.49
N TYR A 230 1.72 11.84 -24.89
CA TYR A 230 1.06 12.48 -26.01
C TYR A 230 -0.29 13.06 -25.59
N TYR A 231 -0.63 14.22 -26.15
CA TYR A 231 -1.98 14.77 -26.05
C TYR A 231 -2.47 15.24 -27.42
N ARG A 232 -3.76 15.38 -27.57
CA ARG A 232 -4.38 15.89 -28.79
C ARG A 232 -4.72 17.36 -28.62
N ASP A 233 -4.02 18.22 -29.32
CA ASP A 233 -4.36 19.63 -29.37
C ASP A 233 -5.54 19.83 -30.36
N VAL A 234 -6.70 20.15 -29.79
CA VAL A 234 -7.95 20.33 -30.58
C VAL A 234 -7.86 21.53 -31.52
N ARG A 235 -7.04 22.54 -31.18
CA ARG A 235 -6.91 23.78 -31.98
C ARG A 235 -6.16 23.54 -33.27
N VAL A 236 -5.13 22.68 -33.22
CA VAL A 236 -4.27 22.36 -34.39
C VAL A 236 -4.59 20.99 -34.96
N ALA A 237 -5.52 20.26 -34.41
CA ALA A 237 -5.90 18.89 -34.81
C ALA A 237 -4.71 17.91 -34.91
N LYS A 238 -3.63 18.15 -34.16
CA LYS A 238 -2.39 17.38 -34.20
C LYS A 238 -2.10 16.75 -32.85
N ARG A 239 -1.45 15.58 -32.89
CA ARG A 239 -0.86 14.94 -31.72
C ARG A 239 0.41 15.69 -31.33
N GLN A 240 0.50 16.13 -30.10
CA GLN A 240 1.63 16.86 -29.52
C GLN A 240 2.33 15.98 -28.50
N GLU A 241 3.62 16.22 -28.29
CA GLU A 241 4.47 15.49 -27.34
C GLU A 241 4.78 16.34 -26.10
N VAL A 242 4.79 15.67 -24.96
CA VAL A 242 5.39 16.19 -23.71
C VAL A 242 6.53 15.25 -23.32
N LYS A 243 7.68 15.81 -22.97
CA LYS A 243 8.88 15.07 -22.58
C LYS A 243 9.26 15.39 -21.15
N VAL A 244 9.56 14.36 -20.36
CA VAL A 244 10.06 14.46 -18.98
C VAL A 244 11.33 13.64 -18.88
N GLY A 245 12.36 14.20 -18.22
CA GLY A 245 13.70 13.62 -18.17
C GLY A 245 14.54 13.90 -19.41
N SER A 246 15.70 13.30 -19.51
CA SER A 246 16.65 13.47 -20.62
C SER A 246 17.49 12.22 -20.84
N GLY A 247 17.93 12.01 -22.09
CA GLY A 247 18.77 10.86 -22.46
C GLY A 247 17.97 9.58 -22.72
N GLU A 248 18.68 8.48 -22.83
CA GLU A 248 18.14 7.13 -23.06
C GLU A 248 18.10 6.32 -21.74
N PRO A 249 17.19 5.34 -21.61
CA PRO A 249 16.20 4.88 -22.59
C PRO A 249 15.01 5.84 -22.78
N ILE A 250 14.40 5.81 -23.98
CA ILE A 250 13.20 6.59 -24.27
C ILE A 250 11.97 5.70 -24.11
N VAL A 251 11.11 6.05 -23.14
CA VAL A 251 9.84 5.38 -22.89
C VAL A 251 8.69 6.22 -23.43
N ARG A 252 7.85 5.64 -24.28
CA ARG A 252 6.69 6.30 -24.87
C ARG A 252 5.41 5.73 -24.32
N LEU A 253 4.57 6.59 -23.74
CA LEU A 253 3.24 6.20 -23.28
C LEU A 253 2.33 5.97 -24.49
N ARG A 254 1.64 4.84 -24.51
CA ARG A 254 0.83 4.43 -25.67
C ARG A 254 -0.43 5.26 -25.87
N MET A 255 -1.03 5.71 -24.75
CA MET A 255 -2.27 6.46 -24.78
C MET A 255 -2.03 7.95 -25.03
N ALA A 256 -2.97 8.61 -25.72
CA ALA A 256 -3.02 10.04 -25.80
C ALA A 256 -3.92 10.59 -24.68
N TYR A 257 -3.48 11.65 -24.04
CA TYR A 257 -4.20 12.33 -22.95
C TYR A 257 -5.06 13.46 -23.49
N ALA A 258 -6.00 13.91 -22.69
CA ALA A 258 -6.99 14.92 -23.10
C ALA A 258 -6.37 16.30 -23.39
N ASP A 259 -5.37 16.67 -22.60
CA ASP A 259 -4.65 17.95 -22.70
C ASP A 259 -3.18 17.81 -22.30
N ARG A 260 -2.46 18.92 -22.39
CA ARG A 260 -1.01 18.97 -22.08
C ARG A 260 -0.74 18.66 -20.62
N GLU A 261 -1.55 19.16 -19.69
CA GLU A 261 -1.36 19.00 -18.25
C GLU A 261 -1.51 17.54 -17.83
N ALA A 262 -2.53 16.86 -18.35
CA ALA A 262 -2.73 15.43 -18.13
C ALA A 262 -1.59 14.57 -18.70
N ALA A 263 -1.08 14.92 -19.89
CA ALA A 263 0.06 14.24 -20.50
C ALA A 263 1.34 14.44 -19.69
N GLU A 264 1.56 15.65 -19.19
CA GLU A 264 2.73 15.97 -18.36
C GLU A 264 2.68 15.25 -17.01
N ALA A 265 1.52 15.22 -16.35
CA ALA A 265 1.32 14.48 -15.12
C ALA A 265 1.63 12.98 -15.32
N ALA A 266 1.10 12.37 -16.36
CA ALA A 266 1.34 10.96 -16.67
C ALA A 266 2.81 10.67 -17.04
N ALA A 267 3.47 11.57 -17.77
CA ALA A 267 4.88 11.42 -18.08
C ALA A 267 5.76 11.51 -16.84
N ARG A 268 5.47 12.45 -15.93
CA ARG A 268 6.14 12.58 -14.63
C ARG A 268 5.91 11.37 -13.74
N ALA A 269 4.66 10.91 -13.64
CA ALA A 269 4.32 9.73 -12.85
C ALA A 269 5.11 8.49 -13.31
N LYS A 270 5.13 8.24 -14.62
CA LYS A 270 5.88 7.11 -15.17
C LYS A 270 7.39 7.26 -15.01
N HIS A 271 7.91 8.47 -15.14
CA HIS A 271 9.33 8.75 -14.93
C HIS A 271 9.73 8.51 -13.47
N GLN A 272 8.92 8.95 -12.51
CA GLN A 272 9.14 8.72 -11.09
C GLN A 272 9.03 7.24 -10.71
N GLU A 273 8.03 6.52 -11.22
CA GLU A 273 7.88 5.07 -11.05
C GLU A 273 9.16 4.34 -11.48
N GLN A 274 9.70 4.66 -12.66
CA GLN A 274 10.94 4.05 -13.16
C GLN A 274 12.13 4.41 -12.28
N ALA A 275 12.24 5.65 -11.83
CA ALA A 275 13.32 6.09 -10.95
C ALA A 275 13.32 5.31 -9.64
N ARG A 276 12.15 5.10 -9.03
CA ARG A 276 12.02 4.31 -7.78
C ARG A 276 12.47 2.86 -7.95
N GLN A 277 12.17 2.25 -9.09
CA GLN A 277 12.51 0.85 -9.37
C GLN A 277 14.00 0.62 -9.66
N THR A 278 14.81 1.66 -9.81
CA THR A 278 16.25 1.52 -10.03
C THR A 278 17.00 0.96 -8.83
N ARG A 279 16.44 1.13 -7.63
CA ARG A 279 17.01 0.60 -6.40
C ARG A 279 15.88 0.01 -5.56
N THR A 280 16.05 -1.24 -5.18
CA THR A 280 15.12 -1.96 -4.31
C THR A 280 15.86 -2.54 -3.13
N LEU A 281 15.22 -2.56 -1.97
CA LEU A 281 15.71 -3.15 -0.73
C LEU A 281 14.68 -4.17 -0.25
N SER A 282 15.15 -5.34 0.17
CA SER A 282 14.36 -6.23 1.02
C SER A 282 15.08 -6.43 2.35
N TYR A 283 14.33 -6.43 3.45
CA TYR A 283 14.85 -6.62 4.80
C TYR A 283 13.85 -7.43 5.62
N THR A 284 14.39 -8.42 6.35
CA THR A 284 13.59 -9.27 7.25
C THR A 284 14.07 -9.08 8.68
N LEU A 285 13.13 -8.87 9.59
CA LEU A 285 13.40 -8.54 10.99
C LEU A 285 12.36 -9.21 11.91
N PRO A 286 12.65 -9.33 13.22
CA PRO A 286 11.63 -9.68 14.20
C PRO A 286 10.40 -8.79 14.06
N GLY A 287 9.24 -9.33 14.35
CA GLY A 287 7.96 -8.68 14.11
C GLY A 287 7.92 -7.23 14.59
N ARG A 288 7.44 -6.35 13.72
CA ARG A 288 7.28 -4.93 14.00
C ARG A 288 5.99 -4.43 13.34
N GLU A 289 4.91 -4.40 14.11
CA GLU A 289 3.55 -4.09 13.64
C GLU A 289 3.37 -2.64 13.15
N THR A 290 4.36 -1.78 13.39
CA THR A 290 4.36 -0.39 12.89
C THR A 290 4.84 -0.26 11.46
N LEU A 291 5.50 -1.27 10.91
CA LEU A 291 5.93 -1.28 9.52
C LEU A 291 4.74 -1.62 8.62
N MET A 292 4.41 -0.71 7.73
CA MET A 292 3.31 -0.84 6.78
C MET A 292 3.70 -0.25 5.44
N ALA A 293 2.94 -0.55 4.42
CA ALA A 293 3.11 0.07 3.11
C ALA A 293 3.03 1.60 3.20
N GLU A 294 3.79 2.30 2.38
CA GLU A 294 3.98 3.77 2.38
C GLU A 294 4.73 4.31 3.61
N ALA A 295 5.15 3.48 4.58
CA ALA A 295 6.04 3.95 5.63
C ALA A 295 7.41 4.32 5.05
N THR A 296 8.03 5.34 5.60
CA THR A 296 9.43 5.68 5.34
C THR A 296 10.31 4.91 6.32
N VAL A 297 11.27 4.17 5.78
CA VAL A 297 12.31 3.49 6.56
C VAL A 297 13.65 4.20 6.34
N VAL A 298 14.33 4.52 7.44
CA VAL A 298 15.67 5.10 7.44
C VAL A 298 16.67 3.99 7.80
N MET A 299 17.41 3.51 6.81
CA MET A 299 18.49 2.54 7.03
C MET A 299 19.73 3.27 7.54
N GLN A 300 20.27 2.85 8.67
CA GLN A 300 21.42 3.51 9.31
C GLN A 300 22.46 2.51 9.78
N GLY A 301 23.73 2.79 9.47
CA GLY A 301 24.87 2.02 9.95
C GLY A 301 25.15 0.75 9.17
N PHE A 302 24.65 0.62 7.95
CA PHE A 302 24.92 -0.53 7.07
C PHE A 302 26.18 -0.29 6.22
N ARG A 303 26.01 0.38 5.10
CA ARG A 303 27.08 0.76 4.15
C ARG A 303 26.56 1.74 3.11
N ASP A 304 27.48 2.37 2.40
CA ASP A 304 27.14 3.19 1.25
C ASP A 304 26.28 2.43 0.25
N GLY A 305 25.18 3.08 -0.18
CA GLY A 305 24.22 2.49 -1.09
C GLY A 305 23.08 1.71 -0.40
N VAL A 306 23.19 1.42 0.90
CA VAL A 306 22.11 0.86 1.74
C VAL A 306 21.57 1.93 2.67
N ASP A 307 22.45 2.68 3.33
CA ASP A 307 22.06 3.77 4.22
C ASP A 307 21.25 4.84 3.51
N GLY A 308 20.31 5.43 4.24
CA GLY A 308 19.41 6.47 3.76
C GLY A 308 17.95 6.07 3.83
N GLN A 309 17.11 6.87 3.19
CA GLN A 309 15.66 6.71 3.19
C GLN A 309 15.19 5.74 2.12
N TRP A 310 14.21 4.91 2.50
CA TRP A 310 13.54 3.96 1.65
C TRP A 310 12.04 4.03 1.89
N LEU A 311 11.25 3.88 0.82
CA LEU A 311 9.80 3.84 0.89
C LEU A 311 9.34 2.37 0.88
N VAL A 312 8.59 1.97 1.89
CA VAL A 312 8.05 0.61 1.95
C VAL A 312 6.98 0.44 0.89
N LYS A 313 7.23 -0.47 -0.05
CA LYS A 313 6.28 -0.87 -1.08
C LYS A 313 5.35 -1.98 -0.60
N ARG A 314 5.91 -2.93 0.15
CA ARG A 314 5.19 -4.07 0.71
C ARG A 314 5.72 -4.38 2.09
N ALA A 315 4.83 -4.59 3.03
CA ALA A 315 5.12 -5.14 4.34
C ALA A 315 4.35 -6.46 4.53
N GLU A 316 5.05 -7.51 4.93
CA GLU A 316 4.48 -8.81 5.22
C GLU A 316 4.79 -9.18 6.67
N HIS A 317 3.76 -9.43 7.45
CA HIS A 317 3.82 -9.87 8.83
C HIS A 317 3.43 -11.33 8.91
N THR A 318 4.29 -12.17 9.44
CA THR A 318 4.02 -13.61 9.58
C THR A 318 4.21 -14.03 11.03
N ILE A 319 3.16 -14.58 11.62
CA ILE A 319 3.20 -15.24 12.93
C ILE A 319 3.03 -16.73 12.69
N SER A 320 3.90 -17.53 13.27
CA SER A 320 3.87 -18.98 13.24
C SER A 320 4.43 -19.56 14.55
N HIS A 321 4.60 -20.88 14.62
CA HIS A 321 5.30 -21.50 15.74
C HIS A 321 6.78 -21.09 15.85
N ASP A 322 7.37 -20.58 14.75
CA ASP A 322 8.76 -20.11 14.73
C ASP A 322 8.92 -18.67 15.25
N GLY A 323 7.80 -18.00 15.54
CA GLY A 323 7.77 -16.64 16.05
C GLY A 323 7.02 -15.66 15.17
N TYR A 324 7.27 -14.37 15.43
CA TYR A 324 6.71 -13.26 14.64
C TYR A 324 7.84 -12.59 13.86
N MET A 325 7.68 -12.53 12.53
CA MET A 325 8.61 -11.91 11.61
C MET A 325 7.90 -10.86 10.75
N THR A 326 8.62 -9.80 10.43
CA THR A 326 8.21 -8.80 9.45
C THR A 326 9.21 -8.77 8.31
N SER A 327 8.73 -8.88 7.08
CA SER A 327 9.54 -8.73 5.87
C SER A 327 9.05 -7.51 5.09
N ILE A 328 9.97 -6.63 4.73
CA ILE A 328 9.66 -5.42 3.95
C ILE A 328 10.35 -5.45 2.60
N GLU A 329 9.63 -5.00 1.59
CA GLU A 329 10.20 -4.66 0.28
C GLU A 329 10.06 -3.15 0.09
N CYS A 330 11.18 -2.50 -0.21
CA CYS A 330 11.25 -1.06 -0.32
C CYS A 330 11.76 -0.64 -1.70
N GLU A 331 11.36 0.53 -2.12
CA GLU A 331 11.86 1.23 -3.29
C GLU A 331 12.51 2.56 -2.90
N GLN A 332 13.27 3.15 -3.81
CA GLN A 332 13.90 4.44 -3.54
C GLN A 332 12.81 5.54 -3.47
N PRO A 333 12.81 6.43 -2.46
CA PRO A 333 11.89 7.56 -2.43
C PRO A 333 12.16 8.52 -3.60
N ASN A 334 11.17 9.32 -3.97
CA ASN A 334 11.35 10.33 -5.01
C ASN A 334 12.44 11.33 -4.59
N SER A 335 13.32 11.72 -5.51
CA SER A 335 14.44 12.62 -5.23
C SER A 335 14.01 13.99 -4.63
N ALA A 336 12.81 14.45 -4.94
CA ALA A 336 12.24 15.66 -4.36
C ALA A 336 11.88 15.50 -2.87
N ASP A 337 11.47 14.30 -2.47
CA ASP A 337 11.08 14.00 -1.08
C ASP A 337 12.32 13.74 -0.21
N ALA A 338 13.37 13.14 -0.78
CA ALA A 338 14.66 12.94 -0.12
C ALA A 338 15.35 14.27 0.23
N VAL A 339 15.24 15.28 -0.63
CA VAL A 339 15.79 16.63 -0.38
C VAL A 339 15.04 17.35 0.75
N LYS A 340 13.71 17.22 0.83
CA LYS A 340 12.93 17.81 1.92
C LYS A 340 13.24 17.17 3.28
N ALA A 341 13.40 15.86 3.31
CA ALA A 341 13.71 15.15 4.55
C ALA A 341 15.14 15.44 5.04
N ALA A 342 16.12 15.54 4.14
CA ALA A 342 17.49 15.94 4.48
C ALA A 342 17.53 17.39 5.05
N SER A 343 16.71 18.30 4.52
CA SER A 343 16.61 19.67 5.03
C SER A 343 15.92 19.74 6.41
N SER A 344 14.95 18.86 6.68
CA SER A 344 14.27 18.80 7.99
C SER A 344 15.16 18.16 9.07
N ALA A 345 15.93 17.13 8.73
CA ALA A 345 16.91 16.51 9.64
C ALA A 345 18.04 17.48 10.03
N ALA A 346 18.58 18.23 9.06
CA ALA A 346 19.58 19.27 9.31
C ALA A 346 19.05 20.43 10.17
N ALA A 347 17.76 20.76 10.06
CA ALA A 347 17.12 21.78 10.89
C ALA A 347 16.91 21.30 12.35
N THR A 348 16.74 20.00 12.58
CA THR A 348 16.56 19.42 13.92
C THR A 348 17.89 19.30 14.65
N GLU A 349 19.00 18.98 13.96
CA GLU A 349 20.34 18.96 14.55
C GLU A 349 20.85 20.38 14.95
N SER A 350 20.50 21.38 14.16
CA SER A 350 20.92 22.78 14.48
C SER A 350 20.23 23.37 15.70
N VAL A 351 19.09 22.81 16.14
CA VAL A 351 18.37 23.26 17.34
C VAL A 351 18.92 22.61 18.62
N GLN A 352 19.54 21.44 18.54
CA GLN A 352 20.12 20.78 19.71
C GLN A 352 21.53 21.28 20.11
N VAL A 353 22.26 21.92 19.21
CA VAL A 353 23.62 22.48 19.51
C VAL A 353 23.56 23.88 20.11
N GLY A 354 22.41 24.51 20.17
CA GLY A 354 22.24 25.90 20.67
C GLY A 354 21.84 26.05 22.14
N SER A 355 21.76 24.96 22.93
CA SER A 355 21.31 25.03 24.35
C SER A 355 22.35 24.65 25.41
N GLU A 356 23.62 24.58 25.06
CA GLU A 356 24.72 24.46 26.00
C GLU A 356 25.76 25.56 25.76
N VAL A 357 25.49 26.76 26.27
CA VAL A 357 26.49 27.77 26.69
C VAL A 357 25.92 28.50 27.88
#